data_48e408fdbc64511f8fff39b07138d871
#
_entry.id   48e408fdbc64511f8fff39b07138d871
#
_cell.length_a   1.000
_cell.length_b   1.000
_cell.length_c   1.000
_cell.angle_alpha   90.00
_cell.angle_beta   90.00
_cell.angle_gamma   90.00
#
_symmetry.space_group_name_H-M   'P 1'
#
loop_
_entity.id
_entity.type
_entity.pdbx_description
1 polymer ?
#
loop_
_entity_poly.entity_id
_entity_poly.type
_entity_poly.pdbx_seq_one_letter_code
_entity_poly.pdbx_strand_id
1 'polypeptide(L)'
;MWAQASQGPERIALSHETALLLYGISDVNPQRVHLTVPKCARLRRKHPEWIVIHRADLTPAEIGQHEGIPVTTVERSIMDVLSKTHRTDIARQAITDALREGLLSTTQAGDLRKLVNRAVQGLSLSANGNKVKVYEAAAG
;
A
#
# COMPACT_ATOMS: atom_id res chain seq x y z
N MET A 1 18.88 13.89 -0.54
CA MET A 1 18.15 12.96 0.32
C MET A 1 18.54 11.53 0.00
N TRP A 2 18.60 10.69 1.01
CA TRP A 2 19.04 9.31 0.79
C TRP A 2 18.09 8.53 -0.14
N ALA A 3 16.78 8.84 -0.13
CA ALA A 3 15.82 8.19 -1.03
C ALA A 3 16.04 8.53 -2.50
N GLN A 4 16.74 9.62 -2.75
CA GLN A 4 17.07 10.04 -4.11
C GLN A 4 18.47 9.63 -4.53
N ALA A 5 19.21 9.00 -3.64
CA ALA A 5 20.55 8.54 -3.96
C ALA A 5 20.54 7.44 -4.99
N SER A 6 19.45 6.72 -5.12
CA SER A 6 19.29 5.70 -6.14
C SER A 6 19.06 6.39 -7.47
N GLN A 7 20.00 6.24 -8.37
CA GLN A 7 19.88 6.79 -9.71
C GLN A 7 19.43 5.71 -10.67
N GLY A 8 18.92 6.12 -11.80
CA GLY A 8 18.57 5.19 -12.86
C GLY A 8 17.11 4.75 -12.79
N PRO A 9 16.81 3.53 -13.26
CA PRO A 9 15.43 3.10 -13.44
C PRO A 9 14.71 2.68 -12.18
N GLU A 10 15.33 2.84 -11.04
CA GLU A 10 14.71 2.42 -9.78
C GLU A 10 13.47 3.25 -9.48
N ARG A 11 12.41 2.55 -9.06
CA ARG A 11 11.13 3.17 -8.80
C ARG A 11 10.88 3.22 -7.30
N ILE A 12 11.17 4.38 -6.73
CA ILE A 12 10.95 4.61 -5.31
C ILE A 12 9.71 5.49 -5.17
N ALA A 13 8.78 5.08 -4.33
CA ALA A 13 7.54 5.82 -4.18
C ALA A 13 7.06 5.75 -2.73
N LEU A 14 6.40 6.80 -2.28
CA LEU A 14 5.64 6.76 -1.04
C LEU A 14 4.50 5.76 -1.23
N SER A 15 4.21 4.99 -0.20
CA SER A 15 3.30 3.86 -0.34
C SER A 15 2.51 3.60 0.94
N HIS A 16 1.64 2.59 0.88
CA HIS A 16 0.89 2.11 2.03
C HIS A 16 0.08 3.26 2.67
N GLU A 17 0.04 3.34 3.96
CA GLU A 17 -0.75 4.36 4.66
C GLU A 17 -0.28 5.78 4.37
N THR A 18 1.01 5.97 4.10
CA THR A 18 1.53 7.28 3.73
C THR A 18 0.92 7.76 2.42
N ALA A 19 0.78 6.86 1.45
CA ALA A 19 0.14 7.20 0.19
C ALA A 19 -1.33 7.58 0.40
N LEU A 20 -2.04 6.82 1.24
CA LEU A 20 -3.44 7.12 1.55
C LEU A 20 -3.58 8.51 2.18
N LEU A 21 -2.65 8.85 3.05
CA LEU A 21 -2.64 10.17 3.68
C LEU A 21 -2.47 11.27 2.63
N LEU A 22 -1.55 11.08 1.70
CA LEU A 22 -1.31 12.07 0.65
C LEU A 22 -2.54 12.26 -0.24
N TYR A 23 -3.24 11.18 -0.55
CA TYR A 23 -4.47 11.28 -1.34
C TYR A 23 -5.65 11.83 -0.54
N GLY A 24 -5.51 11.92 0.77
CA GLY A 24 -6.59 12.38 1.63
C GLY A 24 -7.74 11.39 1.76
N ILE A 25 -7.45 10.10 1.60
CA ILE A 25 -8.45 9.05 1.68
C ILE A 25 -8.19 8.17 2.90
N SER A 26 -9.27 7.60 3.43
CA SER A 26 -9.25 6.92 4.70
C SER A 26 -8.83 7.87 5.83
N ASP A 27 -9.05 7.45 7.03
CA ASP A 27 -8.76 8.28 8.20
C ASP A 27 -7.49 7.75 8.86
N VAL A 28 -6.39 7.78 8.09
CA VAL A 28 -5.10 7.24 8.55
C VAL A 28 -4.24 8.36 9.10
N ASN A 29 -3.46 7.99 10.10
CA ASN A 29 -2.46 8.89 10.67
C ASN A 29 -1.20 8.08 10.95
N PRO A 30 -0.45 7.72 9.89
CA PRO A 30 0.75 6.90 10.05
C PRO A 30 1.81 7.66 10.84
N GLN A 31 2.41 6.98 11.80
CA GLN A 31 3.49 7.57 12.60
C GLN A 31 4.84 7.49 11.91
N ARG A 32 4.91 6.73 10.85
CA ARG A 32 6.14 6.55 10.07
C ARG A 32 5.84 6.78 8.61
N VAL A 33 6.87 7.18 7.88
CA VAL A 33 6.76 7.35 6.44
C VAL A 33 7.07 6.01 5.78
N HIS A 34 6.18 5.55 4.95
CA HIS A 34 6.33 4.28 4.24
C HIS A 34 6.78 4.54 2.81
N LEU A 35 7.87 3.89 2.43
CA LEU A 35 8.41 3.94 1.07
C LEU A 35 8.48 2.53 0.51
N THR A 36 8.24 2.40 -0.77
CA THR A 36 8.49 1.15 -1.49
C THR A 36 9.64 1.38 -2.44
N VAL A 37 10.65 0.50 -2.36
CA VAL A 37 11.82 0.53 -3.23
C VAL A 37 11.91 -0.79 -3.97
N PRO A 38 12.63 -0.84 -5.12
CA PRO A 38 12.82 -2.10 -5.83
C PRO A 38 13.47 -3.16 -4.96
N LYS A 39 13.18 -4.42 -5.23
CA LYS A 39 13.72 -5.52 -4.43
C LYS A 39 15.24 -5.54 -4.39
N CYS A 40 15.88 -5.17 -5.50
CA CYS A 40 17.32 -5.17 -5.60
C CYS A 40 17.98 -3.84 -5.30
N ALA A 41 17.20 -2.85 -4.88
CA ALA A 41 17.76 -1.54 -4.60
C ALA A 41 18.74 -1.59 -3.44
N ARG A 42 19.83 -0.87 -3.56
CA ARG A 42 20.81 -0.72 -2.50
C ARG A 42 20.63 0.64 -1.86
N LEU A 43 20.44 0.63 -0.56
CA LEU A 43 20.38 1.87 0.20
C LEU A 43 21.74 2.06 0.85
N ARG A 44 22.40 3.14 0.50
CA ARG A 44 23.78 3.39 0.94
C ARG A 44 23.93 3.67 2.40
N ARG A 45 22.86 4.14 3.01
CA ARG A 45 22.90 4.54 4.40
C ARG A 45 21.79 3.88 5.17
N LYS A 46 22.02 3.71 6.45
CA LYS A 46 20.96 3.32 7.35
C LYS A 46 19.91 4.45 7.34
N HIS A 47 18.66 4.08 7.11
CA HIS A 47 17.59 5.08 7.10
C HIS A 47 17.14 5.40 8.52
N PRO A 48 16.53 6.57 8.74
CA PRO A 48 15.99 6.94 10.04
C PRO A 48 14.89 5.97 10.48
N GLU A 49 14.72 5.84 11.79
CA GLU A 49 13.69 4.96 12.34
C GLU A 49 12.28 5.34 11.95
N TRP A 50 12.05 6.61 11.64
CA TRP A 50 10.72 7.06 11.26
C TRP A 50 10.37 6.73 9.79
N ILE A 51 11.26 6.07 9.09
CA ILE A 51 11.01 5.60 7.73
C ILE A 51 10.92 4.08 7.73
N VAL A 52 9.88 3.55 7.12
CA VAL A 52 9.71 2.11 6.91
C VAL A 52 9.93 1.82 5.44
N ILE A 53 10.86 0.93 5.14
CA ILE A 53 11.19 0.55 3.77
C ILE A 53 10.49 -0.76 3.44
N HIS A 54 9.73 -0.75 2.37
CA HIS A 54 9.13 -1.95 1.79
C HIS A 54 9.84 -2.24 0.48
N ARG A 55 9.98 -3.51 0.16
CA ARG A 55 10.66 -3.89 -1.09
C ARG A 55 9.67 -4.59 -2.02
N ALA A 56 9.51 -4.03 -3.19
CA ALA A 56 8.65 -4.59 -4.23
C ALA A 56 9.01 -3.94 -5.56
N ASP A 57 8.93 -4.71 -6.62
CA ASP A 57 9.16 -4.17 -7.96
C ASP A 57 7.85 -3.61 -8.49
N LEU A 58 7.76 -2.29 -8.50
CA LEU A 58 6.57 -1.60 -8.98
C LEU A 58 6.67 -1.40 -10.49
N THR A 59 5.56 -1.60 -11.18
CA THR A 59 5.48 -1.25 -12.60
C THR A 59 5.27 0.25 -12.74
N PRO A 60 5.59 0.83 -13.91
CA PRO A 60 5.31 2.25 -14.12
C PRO A 60 3.84 2.61 -13.92
N ALA A 61 2.92 1.69 -14.22
CA ALA A 61 1.50 1.91 -14.04
C ALA A 61 1.09 1.98 -12.57
N GLU A 62 1.93 1.50 -11.67
CA GLU A 62 1.65 1.49 -10.24
C GLU A 62 2.21 2.71 -9.50
N ILE A 63 2.88 3.59 -10.21
CA ILE A 63 3.47 4.80 -9.64
C ILE A 63 2.86 6.02 -10.28
N GLY A 64 2.32 6.92 -9.47
CA GLY A 64 1.83 8.21 -9.93
C GLY A 64 2.62 9.33 -9.31
N GLN A 65 2.12 10.53 -9.46
CA GLN A 65 2.73 11.72 -8.90
C GLN A 65 1.68 12.50 -8.12
N HIS A 66 2.06 12.94 -6.96
CA HIS A 66 1.22 13.83 -6.16
C HIS A 66 2.07 15.03 -5.79
N GLU A 67 1.76 16.17 -6.39
CA GLU A 67 2.54 17.40 -6.21
C GLU A 67 4.03 17.18 -6.50
N GLY A 68 4.31 16.42 -7.55
CA GLY A 68 5.69 16.12 -7.94
C GLY A 68 6.37 15.01 -7.16
N ILE A 69 5.71 14.44 -6.17
CA ILE A 69 6.26 13.37 -5.35
C ILE A 69 5.80 12.04 -5.90
N PRO A 70 6.73 11.10 -6.20
CA PRO A 70 6.31 9.77 -6.62
C PRO A 70 5.56 9.07 -5.49
N VAL A 71 4.41 8.51 -5.84
CA VAL A 71 3.53 7.85 -4.90
C VAL A 71 2.86 6.68 -5.61
N THR A 72 2.62 5.59 -4.89
CA THR A 72 1.90 4.47 -5.49
C THR A 72 0.48 4.90 -5.82
N THR A 73 -0.09 4.31 -6.87
CA THR A 73 -1.47 4.62 -7.26
C THR A 73 -2.43 4.28 -6.12
N VAL A 74 -3.63 4.83 -6.17
CA VAL A 74 -4.64 4.59 -5.15
C VAL A 74 -4.91 3.09 -5.02
N GLU A 75 -5.07 2.39 -6.14
CA GLU A 75 -5.31 0.95 -6.12
C GLU A 75 -4.17 0.19 -5.47
N ARG A 76 -2.94 0.48 -5.87
CA ARG A 76 -1.77 -0.20 -5.32
C ARG A 76 -1.61 0.09 -3.83
N SER A 77 -1.85 1.33 -3.43
CA SER A 77 -1.74 1.73 -2.03
C SER A 77 -2.73 0.98 -1.16
N ILE A 78 -3.97 0.82 -1.62
CA ILE A 78 -4.99 0.09 -0.88
C ILE A 78 -4.62 -1.39 -0.80
N MET A 79 -4.15 -1.97 -1.90
CA MET A 79 -3.70 -3.36 -1.92
C MET A 79 -2.55 -3.60 -0.96
N ASP A 80 -1.61 -2.67 -0.91
CA ASP A 80 -0.45 -2.78 -0.02
C ASP A 80 -0.88 -2.76 1.45
N VAL A 81 -1.77 -1.84 1.80
CA VAL A 81 -2.28 -1.77 3.17
C VAL A 81 -2.99 -3.06 3.53
N LEU A 82 -3.82 -3.56 2.61
CA LEU A 82 -4.57 -4.79 2.85
C LEU A 82 -3.65 -5.98 3.08
N SER A 83 -2.60 -6.11 2.26
CA SER A 83 -1.72 -7.28 2.33
C SER A 83 -0.70 -7.19 3.48
N LYS A 84 -0.27 -5.99 3.85
CA LYS A 84 0.77 -5.83 4.87
C LYS A 84 0.22 -5.67 6.27
N THR A 85 -0.81 -4.86 6.42
CA THR A 85 -1.35 -4.57 7.75
C THR A 85 -2.64 -5.34 8.05
N HIS A 86 -3.25 -5.90 7.01
CA HIS A 86 -4.51 -6.63 7.12
C HIS A 86 -5.64 -5.77 7.71
N ARG A 87 -5.51 -4.48 7.58
CA ARG A 87 -6.50 -3.54 8.09
C ARG A 87 -7.61 -3.36 7.07
N THR A 88 -8.58 -4.27 7.10
CA THR A 88 -9.71 -4.22 6.19
C THR A 88 -10.57 -2.99 6.40
N ASP A 89 -10.62 -2.47 7.62
CA ASP A 89 -11.34 -1.24 7.94
C ASP A 89 -10.74 -0.05 7.20
N ILE A 90 -9.42 0.09 7.21
CA ILE A 90 -8.71 1.15 6.48
C ILE A 90 -8.94 1.00 4.99
N ALA A 91 -8.80 -0.23 4.46
CA ALA A 91 -8.99 -0.48 3.04
C ALA A 91 -10.39 -0.11 2.58
N ARG A 92 -11.41 -0.51 3.32
CA ARG A 92 -12.80 -0.18 2.97
C ARG A 92 -13.05 1.32 3.00
N GLN A 93 -12.56 1.99 4.02
CA GLN A 93 -12.71 3.43 4.13
C GLN A 93 -12.02 4.13 2.95
N ALA A 94 -10.82 3.66 2.61
CA ALA A 94 -10.07 4.23 1.50
C ALA A 94 -10.81 4.05 0.17
N ILE A 95 -11.40 2.88 -0.06
CA ILE A 95 -12.18 2.63 -1.28
C ILE A 95 -13.37 3.57 -1.36
N THR A 96 -14.10 3.69 -0.27
CA THR A 96 -15.28 4.57 -0.22
C THR A 96 -14.89 6.02 -0.47
N ASP A 97 -13.85 6.48 0.21
CA ASP A 97 -13.38 7.85 0.06
C ASP A 97 -12.86 8.12 -1.36
N ALA A 98 -12.08 7.18 -1.90
CA ALA A 98 -11.52 7.33 -3.24
C ALA A 98 -12.61 7.35 -4.32
N LEU A 99 -13.63 6.52 -4.15
CA LEU A 99 -14.76 6.53 -5.08
C LEU A 99 -15.50 7.86 -5.02
N ARG A 100 -15.74 8.36 -3.82
CA ARG A 100 -16.41 9.64 -3.63
C ARG A 100 -15.61 10.79 -4.23
N GLU A 101 -14.30 10.76 -4.09
CA GLU A 101 -13.41 11.81 -4.58
C GLU A 101 -13.07 11.67 -6.08
N GLY A 102 -13.58 10.64 -6.74
CA GLY A 102 -13.31 10.42 -8.14
C GLY A 102 -11.92 9.85 -8.44
N LEU A 103 -11.25 9.31 -7.45
CA LEU A 103 -9.91 8.73 -7.61
C LEU A 103 -9.96 7.28 -8.08
N LEU A 104 -11.10 6.62 -7.92
CA LEU A 104 -11.33 5.27 -8.41
C LEU A 104 -12.61 5.25 -9.22
N SER A 105 -12.62 4.43 -10.27
CA SER A 105 -13.86 4.14 -10.99
C SER A 105 -14.69 3.14 -10.21
N THR A 106 -15.95 3.02 -10.59
CA THR A 106 -16.85 2.03 -9.98
C THR A 106 -16.32 0.62 -10.15
N THR A 107 -15.75 0.32 -11.33
CA THR A 107 -15.16 -0.99 -11.60
C THR A 107 -13.97 -1.26 -10.70
N GLN A 108 -13.06 -0.29 -10.59
CA GLN A 108 -11.87 -0.42 -9.73
C GLN A 108 -12.28 -0.61 -8.29
N ALA A 109 -13.22 0.18 -7.81
CA ALA A 109 -13.71 0.05 -6.44
C ALA A 109 -14.34 -1.31 -6.19
N GLY A 110 -15.10 -1.82 -7.16
CA GLY A 110 -15.70 -3.15 -7.06
C GLY A 110 -14.68 -4.25 -6.95
N ASP A 111 -13.63 -4.18 -7.77
CA ASP A 111 -12.56 -5.17 -7.75
C ASP A 111 -11.82 -5.15 -6.41
N LEU A 112 -11.53 -3.97 -5.90
CA LEU A 112 -10.85 -3.84 -4.61
C LEU A 112 -11.72 -4.34 -3.47
N ARG A 113 -13.03 -4.10 -3.52
CA ARG A 113 -13.94 -4.61 -2.50
C ARG A 113 -14.01 -6.13 -2.48
N LYS A 114 -13.87 -6.76 -3.63
CA LYS A 114 -13.77 -8.23 -3.69
C LYS A 114 -12.52 -8.71 -2.97
N LEU A 115 -11.40 -8.03 -3.14
CA LEU A 115 -10.17 -8.38 -2.43
C LEU A 115 -10.32 -8.20 -0.92
N VAL A 116 -10.97 -7.14 -0.48
CA VAL A 116 -11.23 -6.92 0.93
C VAL A 116 -12.11 -8.03 1.50
N ASN A 117 -13.15 -8.41 0.76
CA ASN A 117 -14.04 -9.48 1.21
C ASN A 117 -13.31 -10.81 1.34
N ARG A 118 -12.39 -11.11 0.42
CA ARG A 118 -11.55 -12.31 0.53
C ARG A 118 -10.68 -12.26 1.77
N ALA A 119 -10.10 -11.10 2.06
CA ALA A 119 -9.27 -10.93 3.25
C ALA A 119 -10.09 -11.11 4.52
N VAL A 120 -11.30 -10.58 4.55
CA VAL A 120 -12.20 -10.78 5.69
C VAL A 120 -12.54 -12.25 5.88
N GLN A 121 -12.81 -12.96 4.78
CA GLN A 121 -13.09 -14.39 4.85
C GLN A 121 -11.87 -15.16 5.36
N GLY A 122 -10.68 -14.78 4.91
CA GLY A 122 -9.44 -15.37 5.39
C GLY A 122 -9.24 -15.16 6.88
N LEU A 123 -9.56 -13.97 7.38
CA LEU A 123 -9.49 -13.68 8.80
C LEU A 123 -10.51 -14.50 9.59
N SER A 124 -11.72 -14.63 9.08
CA SER A 124 -12.75 -15.46 9.70
C SER A 124 -12.31 -16.90 9.80
N LEU A 125 -11.74 -17.43 8.73
CA LEU A 125 -11.23 -18.80 8.71
C LEU A 125 -10.08 -18.96 9.69
N SER A 126 -9.22 -17.95 9.81
CA SER A 126 -8.14 -17.95 10.77
C SER A 126 -8.67 -18.02 12.21
N ALA A 127 -9.76 -17.34 12.47
CA ALA A 127 -10.39 -17.37 13.79
C ALA A 127 -10.89 -18.76 14.16
N ASN A 128 -11.10 -19.63 13.17
CA ASN A 128 -11.49 -21.02 13.41
C ASN A 128 -10.31 -21.95 13.67
N GLY A 129 -9.13 -21.41 13.82
CA GLY A 129 -8.01 -22.11 14.44
C GLY A 129 -6.97 -22.74 13.54
N ASN A 130 -7.17 -22.83 12.25
CA ASN A 130 -6.19 -23.50 11.42
C ASN A 130 -5.92 -22.81 10.08
N LYS A 131 -6.19 -21.54 9.99
CA LYS A 131 -6.08 -20.82 8.71
C LYS A 131 -5.07 -19.69 8.71
N VAL A 132 -4.24 -19.63 9.74
CA VAL A 132 -3.19 -18.62 9.80
C VAL A 132 -2.25 -18.72 8.61
N LYS A 133 -1.94 -19.94 8.17
CA LYS A 133 -1.08 -20.13 7.00
C LYS A 133 -1.67 -19.58 5.72
N VAL A 134 -2.99 -19.73 5.54
CA VAL A 134 -3.66 -19.18 4.36
C VAL A 134 -3.53 -17.66 4.39
N TYR A 135 -3.73 -17.09 5.54
CA TYR A 135 -3.64 -15.68 5.73
C TYR A 135 -2.22 -15.16 5.45
N GLU A 136 -1.22 -15.83 6.01
CA GLU A 136 0.17 -15.46 5.78
C GLU A 136 0.57 -15.61 4.32
N ALA A 137 0.10 -16.65 3.66
CA ALA A 137 0.36 -16.84 2.25
C ALA A 137 -0.22 -15.71 1.41
N ALA A 138 -1.40 -15.22 1.78
CA ALA A 138 -2.00 -14.07 1.08
C ALA A 138 -1.22 -12.78 1.34
N ALA A 139 -0.61 -12.67 2.51
CA ALA A 139 0.19 -11.50 2.85
C ALA A 139 1.59 -11.55 2.25
N GLY A 140 2.07 -12.75 2.04
CA GLY A 140 3.39 -12.96 1.45
C GLY A 140 3.37 -12.74 -0.02
#